data_4c7045465fe48ecc3f4a94147699735e
#
_entry.id   4c7045465fe48ecc3f4a94147699735e
#
_cell.length_a   1.000
_cell.length_b   1.000
_cell.length_c   1.000
_cell.angle_alpha   90.00
_cell.angle_beta   90.00
_cell.angle_gamma   90.00
#
_symmetry.space_group_name_H-M   'P 1'
#
loop_
_entity.id
_entity.type
_entity.pdbx_description
1 polymer ?
#
loop_
_entity_poly.entity_id
_entity_poly.type
_entity_poly.pdbx_seq_one_letter_code
_entity_poly.pdbx_strand_id
1 'polypeptide(L)'
;MAAAKAGMDVKTARKYLKARRLPSEMGAERRWRTRKDEFADVWPEVEAQLAENPGLEAKTVFAALQRQYGERFSEGQLRTLPRRVKRWRATGGPGQEVYFAQEHHGGELCESDFTHLTDLEITIGGQGFPHLLYHFVLTYSNWETGTVCFSESFANLSEGLQNALWELGGVPTLHRTDRMTAAINNLNEQAEFQNNYQALLRHYGLEGRKIQTGQAHENGDVEQRHYRFKRALEQSLLLRGGRDFSTLEEYQEFLGGLFAQLNGGRRERLGEEMEVLRPLPDRRFDSAKRLRVKVNSGSLIAVERNNYSVHSRLIGEVVEARIYAHHLEVWYGGQKMEHLPRLRGRSQYRVDYRHNIDWLVRKPGAFANYRHRQHLFPSSQFRQAYDLFREVIPRRADRRYLEILELAAKEGEARVEDALRLLLASAAGRTTLINQEAFREFLERCERVPDITDVQIAEFPLANFDQLFSVLGVQG
;
A
#
# COMPACT_ATOMS: atom_id res chain seq x y z
N MET A 1 14.18 75.17 -12.10
CA MET A 1 14.79 74.32 -13.20
C MET A 1 15.71 73.25 -12.69
N ALA A 2 16.64 73.49 -11.73
CA ALA A 2 17.57 72.41 -11.23
C ALA A 2 16.85 71.23 -10.56
N ALA A 3 15.81 71.48 -9.75
CA ALA A 3 15.04 70.40 -9.12
C ALA A 3 14.32 69.47 -10.11
N ALA A 4 13.76 70.05 -11.18
CA ALA A 4 13.10 69.28 -12.24
C ALA A 4 14.10 68.46 -13.06
N LYS A 5 15.31 68.97 -13.30
CA LYS A 5 16.40 68.19 -13.94
C LYS A 5 16.88 66.98 -13.11
N ALA A 6 16.77 67.08 -11.77
CA ALA A 6 17.14 66.03 -10.82
C ALA A 6 15.95 65.09 -10.49
N GLY A 7 14.79 65.23 -11.13
CA GLY A 7 13.59 64.45 -10.85
C GLY A 7 13.08 64.57 -9.39
N MET A 8 13.30 65.74 -8.79
CA MET A 8 13.13 65.98 -7.35
C MET A 8 12.12 67.07 -7.10
N ASP A 9 11.26 66.91 -6.07
CA ASP A 9 10.36 67.97 -5.64
C ASP A 9 11.11 69.23 -5.16
N VAL A 10 10.60 70.43 -5.45
CA VAL A 10 11.25 71.73 -5.15
C VAL A 10 11.51 71.93 -3.65
N LYS A 11 10.59 71.45 -2.77
CA LYS A 11 10.79 71.55 -1.31
C LYS A 11 11.94 70.65 -0.86
N THR A 12 12.03 69.44 -1.45
CA THR A 12 13.11 68.47 -1.18
C THR A 12 14.46 69.01 -1.66
N ALA A 13 14.51 69.61 -2.86
CA ALA A 13 15.73 70.26 -3.36
C ALA A 13 16.21 71.40 -2.49
N ARG A 14 15.29 72.29 -2.03
CA ARG A 14 15.61 73.37 -1.07
C ARG A 14 16.17 72.85 0.27
N LYS A 15 15.65 71.71 0.77
CA LYS A 15 16.13 71.08 1.99
C LYS A 15 17.62 70.66 1.85
N TYR A 16 17.96 70.03 0.73
CA TYR A 16 19.36 69.61 0.49
C TYR A 16 20.30 70.80 0.26
N LEU A 17 19.83 71.82 -0.49
CA LEU A 17 20.60 73.09 -0.66
C LEU A 17 20.86 73.80 0.66
N LYS A 18 19.87 73.85 1.55
CA LYS A 18 20.03 74.46 2.90
C LYS A 18 20.97 73.62 3.78
N ALA A 19 20.96 72.31 3.65
CA ALA A 19 21.82 71.42 4.43
C ALA A 19 23.25 71.34 3.92
N ARG A 20 23.55 71.84 2.70
CA ARG A 20 24.89 71.82 2.04
C ARG A 20 25.54 70.42 2.08
N ARG A 21 24.71 69.32 2.00
CA ARG A 21 25.14 67.95 1.98
C ARG A 21 24.45 67.20 0.85
N LEU A 22 25.12 66.19 0.27
CA LEU A 22 24.55 65.40 -0.78
C LEU A 22 23.40 64.52 -0.21
N PRO A 23 22.36 64.20 -1.00
CA PRO A 23 21.30 63.31 -0.57
C PRO A 23 21.78 61.98 -0.04
N SER A 24 22.86 61.41 -0.63
CA SER A 24 23.51 60.17 -0.21
C SER A 24 24.19 60.26 1.17
N GLU A 25 24.72 61.46 1.53
CA GLU A 25 25.35 61.70 2.83
C GLU A 25 24.36 62.03 3.95
N MET A 26 23.11 62.36 3.59
CA MET A 26 22.01 62.62 4.52
C MET A 26 21.17 61.40 4.85
N GLY A 27 21.51 60.25 4.28
CA GLY A 27 20.88 59.00 4.59
C GLY A 27 21.17 58.60 6.03
N ALA A 28 20.40 59.11 7.01
CA ALA A 28 20.43 58.55 8.34
C ALA A 28 20.01 57.07 8.20
N GLU A 29 20.81 56.17 8.79
CA GLU A 29 20.37 54.78 8.97
C GLU A 29 18.97 54.83 9.57
N ARG A 30 17.97 54.43 8.77
CA ARG A 30 16.58 54.36 9.24
C ARG A 30 16.52 53.24 10.26
N ARG A 31 16.65 53.52 11.53
CA ARG A 31 16.40 52.61 12.63
C ARG A 31 14.89 52.42 12.74
N TRP A 32 14.37 51.36 12.07
CA TRP A 32 12.96 51.02 12.08
C TRP A 32 12.42 50.59 13.45
N ARG A 33 13.31 50.35 14.43
CA ARG A 33 12.92 49.96 15.78
C ARG A 33 12.64 51.19 16.64
N THR A 34 11.37 51.59 16.64
CA THR A 34 10.85 52.66 17.55
C THR A 34 10.31 52.07 18.86
N ARG A 35 10.11 50.77 18.96
CA ARG A 35 9.61 50.09 20.16
C ARG A 35 10.73 49.45 20.93
N LYS A 36 10.66 49.57 22.27
CA LYS A 36 11.57 48.90 23.19
C LYS A 36 11.50 47.38 22.93
N ASP A 37 12.64 46.72 22.94
CA ASP A 37 12.70 45.26 22.76
C ASP A 37 12.40 44.61 24.12
N GLU A 38 11.22 44.02 24.24
CA GLU A 38 10.72 43.42 25.48
C GLU A 38 11.54 42.19 25.93
N PHE A 39 12.31 41.60 25.03
CA PHE A 39 13.15 40.42 25.30
C PHE A 39 14.62 40.79 25.51
N ALA A 40 14.99 42.07 25.54
CA ALA A 40 16.38 42.47 25.55
C ALA A 40 17.16 41.99 26.79
N ASP A 41 16.54 42.07 27.96
CA ASP A 41 17.12 41.71 29.26
C ASP A 41 17.13 40.20 29.54
N VAL A 42 16.14 39.46 29.01
CA VAL A 42 16.06 38.00 29.15
C VAL A 42 16.77 37.27 28.01
N TRP A 43 17.19 37.99 26.99
CA TRP A 43 17.77 37.38 25.80
C TRP A 43 19.08 36.61 26.09
N PRO A 44 20.00 37.05 26.94
CA PRO A 44 21.19 36.26 27.28
C PRO A 44 20.85 34.88 27.86
N GLU A 45 19.80 34.80 28.69
CA GLU A 45 19.31 33.52 29.24
C GLU A 45 18.72 32.63 28.15
N VAL A 46 17.88 33.21 27.29
CA VAL A 46 17.30 32.46 26.13
C VAL A 46 18.39 31.96 25.19
N GLU A 47 19.39 32.79 24.92
CA GLU A 47 20.51 32.43 24.05
C GLU A 47 21.36 31.30 24.63
N ALA A 48 21.63 31.32 25.93
CA ALA A 48 22.31 30.22 26.62
C ALA A 48 21.51 28.90 26.54
N GLN A 49 20.19 28.93 26.78
CA GLN A 49 19.32 27.75 26.66
C GLN A 49 19.30 27.21 25.24
N LEU A 50 19.25 28.07 24.22
CA LEU A 50 19.26 27.68 22.82
C LEU A 50 20.63 27.16 22.36
N ALA A 51 21.73 27.66 22.95
CA ALA A 51 23.07 27.16 22.68
C ALA A 51 23.30 25.78 23.27
N GLU A 52 22.80 25.54 24.50
CA GLU A 52 22.85 24.23 25.16
C GLU A 52 21.95 23.21 24.51
N ASN A 53 20.74 23.63 24.08
CA ASN A 53 19.75 22.79 23.47
C ASN A 53 19.22 23.38 22.14
N PRO A 54 19.95 23.23 21.03
CA PRO A 54 19.58 23.84 19.73
C PRO A 54 18.22 23.45 19.18
N GLY A 55 17.70 22.26 19.60
CA GLY A 55 16.39 21.75 19.22
C GLY A 55 15.19 22.43 19.90
N LEU A 56 15.41 23.30 20.91
CA LEU A 56 14.33 23.98 21.62
C LEU A 56 13.49 24.83 20.66
N GLU A 57 12.18 24.58 20.67
CA GLU A 57 11.24 25.41 19.90
C GLU A 57 11.03 26.76 20.56
N ALA A 58 10.94 27.82 19.75
CA ALA A 58 10.71 29.19 20.25
C ALA A 58 9.39 29.29 21.06
N LYS A 59 8.37 28.47 20.75
CA LYS A 59 7.12 28.41 21.50
C LYS A 59 7.33 27.84 22.90
N THR A 60 8.15 26.81 23.02
CA THR A 60 8.51 26.18 24.31
C THR A 60 9.30 27.17 25.20
N VAL A 61 10.26 27.86 24.60
CA VAL A 61 11.01 28.93 25.30
C VAL A 61 10.07 30.06 25.76
N PHE A 62 9.11 30.46 24.90
CA PHE A 62 8.13 31.48 25.27
C PHE A 62 7.25 31.06 26.45
N ALA A 63 6.77 29.82 26.43
CA ALA A 63 5.97 29.27 27.54
C ALA A 63 6.81 29.18 28.85
N ALA A 64 8.11 28.92 28.76
CA ALA A 64 8.99 28.94 29.92
C ALA A 64 9.15 30.36 30.48
N LEU A 65 9.35 31.36 29.63
CA LEU A 65 9.41 32.76 30.03
C LEU A 65 8.09 33.24 30.67
N GLN A 66 6.94 32.84 30.14
CA GLN A 66 5.64 33.14 30.76
C GLN A 66 5.51 32.55 32.16
N ARG A 67 5.97 31.31 32.35
CA ARG A 67 5.94 30.66 33.67
C ARG A 67 6.89 31.36 34.68
N GLN A 68 8.05 31.82 34.22
CA GLN A 68 9.09 32.43 35.06
C GLN A 68 8.78 33.90 35.39
N TYR A 69 8.25 34.65 34.41
CA TYR A 69 8.06 36.10 34.51
C TYR A 69 6.60 36.56 34.53
N GLY A 70 5.65 35.60 34.56
CA GLY A 70 4.23 35.86 34.67
C GLY A 70 3.65 36.73 33.55
N GLU A 71 2.83 37.71 33.92
CA GLU A 71 2.10 38.57 32.98
C GLU A 71 3.00 39.49 32.11
N ARG A 72 4.30 39.54 32.37
CA ARG A 72 5.26 40.34 31.58
C ARG A 72 5.24 39.95 30.08
N PHE A 73 5.06 38.68 29.77
CA PHE A 73 5.03 38.16 28.40
C PHE A 73 3.64 37.72 28.01
N SER A 74 2.92 38.62 27.33
CA SER A 74 1.56 38.35 26.82
C SER A 74 1.59 37.61 25.49
N GLU A 75 0.47 36.94 25.12
CA GLU A 75 0.35 36.22 23.84
C GLU A 75 0.62 37.09 22.60
N GLY A 76 0.37 38.42 22.69
CA GLY A 76 0.72 39.37 21.62
C GLY A 76 2.19 39.38 21.23
N GLN A 77 3.09 38.95 22.13
CA GLN A 77 4.55 38.89 21.92
C GLN A 77 4.99 37.53 21.35
N LEU A 78 4.11 36.53 21.29
CA LEU A 78 4.38 35.17 20.76
C LEU A 78 4.95 35.23 19.31
N ARG A 79 4.63 36.24 18.53
CA ARG A 79 5.16 36.40 17.17
C ARG A 79 6.58 37.02 17.13
N THR A 80 6.99 37.68 18.19
CA THR A 80 8.28 38.41 18.24
C THR A 80 9.43 37.47 18.60
N LEU A 81 9.25 36.62 19.60
CA LEU A 81 10.31 35.69 20.04
C LEU A 81 10.73 34.70 18.91
N PRO A 82 9.83 34.03 18.17
CA PRO A 82 10.25 33.16 17.08
C PRO A 82 11.07 33.86 16.00
N ARG A 83 10.76 35.12 15.68
CA ARG A 83 11.53 35.90 14.71
C ARG A 83 12.95 36.20 15.23
N ARG A 84 13.08 36.48 16.53
CA ARG A 84 14.38 36.71 17.17
C ARG A 84 15.19 35.40 17.24
N VAL A 85 14.60 34.32 17.66
CA VAL A 85 15.22 32.98 17.66
C VAL A 85 15.67 32.58 16.26
N LYS A 86 14.79 32.75 15.23
CA LYS A 86 15.17 32.51 13.83
C LYS A 86 16.38 33.34 13.39
N ARG A 87 16.42 34.64 13.78
CA ARG A 87 17.54 35.50 13.45
C ARG A 87 18.81 35.04 14.16
N TRP A 88 18.73 34.72 15.44
CA TRP A 88 19.87 34.21 16.20
C TRP A 88 20.41 32.91 15.63
N ARG A 89 19.52 31.94 15.30
CA ARG A 89 19.92 30.69 14.63
C ARG A 89 20.67 30.93 13.31
N ALA A 90 20.32 32.00 12.60
CA ALA A 90 20.98 32.35 11.34
C ALA A 90 22.31 33.11 11.51
N THR A 91 22.50 33.83 12.65
CA THR A 91 23.65 34.75 12.84
C THR A 91 24.63 34.34 13.92
N GLY A 92 24.23 33.56 14.89
CA GLY A 92 25.04 33.17 16.06
C GLY A 92 24.76 31.77 16.59
N GLY A 93 23.74 31.10 16.05
CA GLY A 93 23.41 29.72 16.44
C GLY A 93 24.37 28.69 15.84
N PRO A 94 24.26 27.42 16.27
CA PRO A 94 25.09 26.36 15.72
C PRO A 94 24.83 26.20 14.22
N GLY A 95 25.86 25.78 13.49
CA GLY A 95 25.72 25.45 12.07
C GLY A 95 24.66 24.41 11.84
N GLN A 96 23.87 24.56 10.78
CA GLN A 96 22.94 23.54 10.35
C GLN A 96 23.66 22.50 9.50
N GLU A 97 23.17 21.29 9.51
CA GLU A 97 23.68 20.25 8.64
C GLU A 97 23.58 20.68 7.18
N VAL A 98 24.70 20.56 6.46
CA VAL A 98 24.76 20.90 5.05
C VAL A 98 24.41 19.65 4.23
N TYR A 99 23.36 19.76 3.44
CA TYR A 99 23.01 18.72 2.48
C TYR A 99 23.82 18.89 1.20
N PHE A 100 24.65 17.90 0.88
CA PHE A 100 25.41 17.85 -0.36
C PHE A 100 24.59 17.11 -1.42
N ALA A 101 24.17 17.81 -2.47
CA ALA A 101 23.46 17.19 -3.57
C ALA A 101 24.34 16.12 -4.23
N GLN A 102 23.77 14.90 -4.38
CA GLN A 102 24.47 13.79 -5.04
C GLN A 102 24.18 13.85 -6.53
N GLU A 103 25.19 13.56 -7.35
CA GLU A 103 24.99 13.33 -8.77
C GLU A 103 24.55 11.88 -8.99
N HIS A 104 23.45 11.70 -9.71
CA HIS A 104 22.93 10.39 -10.09
C HIS A 104 23.07 10.21 -11.60
N HIS A 105 23.50 9.02 -12.02
CA HIS A 105 23.63 8.66 -13.42
C HIS A 105 22.50 7.71 -13.85
N GLY A 106 22.04 7.86 -15.08
CA GLY A 106 20.97 7.02 -15.63
C GLY A 106 21.35 5.53 -15.58
N GLY A 107 20.43 4.67 -15.13
CA GLY A 107 20.60 3.23 -15.03
C GLY A 107 21.59 2.74 -13.98
N GLU A 108 22.17 3.62 -13.16
CA GLU A 108 23.16 3.24 -12.16
C GLU A 108 22.52 2.65 -10.91
N LEU A 109 21.66 3.39 -10.23
CA LEU A 109 21.20 3.07 -8.88
C LEU A 109 19.69 3.07 -8.76
N CYS A 110 19.15 1.99 -8.22
CA CYS A 110 17.81 1.96 -7.65
C CYS A 110 17.83 1.77 -6.15
N GLU A 111 16.83 2.28 -5.49
CA GLU A 111 16.63 2.20 -4.05
C GLU A 111 15.28 1.59 -3.73
N SER A 112 15.21 0.85 -2.65
CA SER A 112 13.94 0.35 -2.15
C SER A 112 13.92 0.26 -0.64
N ASP A 113 12.73 0.46 -0.08
CA ASP A 113 12.48 0.29 1.33
C ASP A 113 11.01 -0.06 1.59
N PHE A 114 10.72 -0.53 2.82
CA PHE A 114 9.36 -0.79 3.27
C PHE A 114 8.80 0.40 4.02
N THR A 115 7.61 0.83 3.64
CA THR A 115 6.90 1.89 4.34
C THR A 115 5.59 1.39 4.94
N HIS A 116 5.36 1.68 6.22
CA HIS A 116 4.11 1.35 6.89
C HIS A 116 3.00 2.28 6.44
N LEU A 117 1.86 1.72 6.04
CA LEU A 117 0.66 2.47 5.65
C LEU A 117 -0.49 2.30 6.66
N THR A 118 -0.21 1.74 7.84
CA THR A 118 -1.20 1.48 8.90
C THR A 118 -1.91 2.75 9.36
N ASP A 119 -1.18 3.88 9.42
CA ASP A 119 -1.72 5.18 9.86
C ASP A 119 -2.79 5.75 8.89
N LEU A 120 -2.86 5.21 7.67
CA LEU A 120 -3.85 5.63 6.67
C LEU A 120 -5.20 4.93 6.85
N GLU A 121 -5.32 3.98 7.77
CA GLU A 121 -6.58 3.29 8.13
C GLU A 121 -7.35 2.76 6.91
N ILE A 122 -6.64 2.16 5.95
CA ILE A 122 -7.26 1.55 4.77
C ILE A 122 -8.11 0.35 5.19
N THR A 123 -9.28 0.22 4.57
CA THR A 123 -10.16 -0.93 4.74
C THR A 123 -10.47 -1.59 3.39
N ILE A 124 -10.69 -2.90 3.41
CA ILE A 124 -11.15 -3.68 2.25
C ILE A 124 -12.44 -4.38 2.63
N GLY A 125 -13.54 -4.06 1.93
CA GLY A 125 -14.87 -4.58 2.26
C GLY A 125 -15.28 -4.26 3.71
N GLY A 126 -14.96 -3.08 4.20
CA GLY A 126 -15.23 -2.62 5.58
C GLY A 126 -14.33 -3.25 6.65
N GLN A 127 -13.34 -4.08 6.29
CA GLN A 127 -12.40 -4.68 7.23
C GLN A 127 -11.05 -3.96 7.20
N GLY A 128 -10.50 -3.67 8.38
CA GLY A 128 -9.19 -3.04 8.51
C GLY A 128 -8.09 -3.81 7.76
N PHE A 129 -7.31 -3.10 6.96
CA PHE A 129 -6.27 -3.67 6.10
C PHE A 129 -4.89 -3.09 6.46
N PRO A 130 -4.30 -3.48 7.62
CA PRO A 130 -2.97 -3.05 7.99
C PRO A 130 -1.93 -3.72 7.08
N HIS A 131 -1.13 -2.91 6.37
CA HIS A 131 -0.14 -3.38 5.42
C HIS A 131 1.06 -2.45 5.33
N LEU A 132 2.08 -2.94 4.64
CA LEU A 132 3.24 -2.17 4.21
C LEU A 132 3.20 -2.02 2.69
N LEU A 133 3.97 -1.07 2.21
CA LEU A 133 4.30 -0.96 0.80
C LEU A 133 5.81 -1.14 0.64
N TYR A 134 6.22 -2.07 -0.21
CA TYR A 134 7.57 -2.07 -0.75
C TYR A 134 7.64 -0.98 -1.80
N HIS A 135 8.43 0.05 -1.56
CA HIS A 135 8.56 1.21 -2.42
C HIS A 135 9.91 1.15 -3.15
N PHE A 136 9.88 1.24 -4.46
CA PHE A 136 11.04 1.20 -5.35
C PHE A 136 11.18 2.52 -6.09
N VAL A 137 12.41 3.02 -6.21
CA VAL A 137 12.74 4.30 -6.85
C VAL A 137 14.02 4.19 -7.66
N LEU A 138 14.03 4.70 -8.88
CA LEU A 138 15.25 4.99 -9.63
C LEU A 138 15.79 6.36 -9.20
N THR A 139 17.08 6.45 -8.88
CA THR A 139 17.64 7.68 -8.31
C THR A 139 17.82 8.79 -9.33
N TYR A 140 18.02 8.47 -10.61
CA TYR A 140 18.21 9.45 -11.69
C TYR A 140 16.88 10.05 -12.17
N SER A 141 15.99 9.23 -12.72
CA SER A 141 14.70 9.70 -13.24
C SER A 141 13.69 10.01 -12.16
N ASN A 142 13.91 9.47 -10.96
CA ASN A 142 12.96 9.47 -9.87
C ASN A 142 11.68 8.67 -10.17
N TRP A 143 11.68 7.82 -11.18
CA TRP A 143 10.60 6.89 -11.42
C TRP A 143 10.40 5.99 -10.20
N GLU A 144 9.16 5.81 -9.80
CA GLU A 144 8.82 5.08 -8.59
C GLU A 144 7.61 4.18 -8.79
N THR A 145 7.64 3.05 -8.09
CA THR A 145 6.51 2.13 -8.02
C THR A 145 6.48 1.44 -6.67
N GLY A 146 5.40 0.68 -6.39
CA GLY A 146 5.29 -0.01 -5.12
C GLY A 146 4.42 -1.26 -5.17
N THR A 147 4.75 -2.20 -4.30
CA THR A 147 4.04 -3.46 -4.13
C THR A 147 3.49 -3.56 -2.71
N VAL A 148 2.18 -3.83 -2.57
CA VAL A 148 1.55 -4.09 -1.27
C VAL A 148 2.15 -5.34 -0.65
N CYS A 149 2.55 -5.27 0.61
CA CYS A 149 3.14 -6.39 1.34
C CYS A 149 2.75 -6.37 2.83
N PHE A 150 3.09 -7.42 3.58
CA PHE A 150 2.61 -7.60 4.95
C PHE A 150 3.71 -7.87 5.96
N SER A 151 4.92 -7.97 5.49
CA SER A 151 6.12 -8.13 6.33
C SER A 151 7.35 -7.71 5.54
N GLU A 152 8.41 -7.43 6.26
CA GLU A 152 9.71 -7.06 5.72
C GLU A 152 10.59 -8.29 5.47
N SER A 153 9.97 -9.38 5.01
CA SER A 153 10.65 -10.64 4.73
C SER A 153 11.35 -10.63 3.36
N PHE A 154 12.32 -11.54 3.18
CA PHE A 154 12.96 -11.76 1.87
C PHE A 154 11.93 -12.04 0.77
N ALA A 155 10.88 -12.80 1.04
CA ALA A 155 9.84 -13.09 0.05
C ALA A 155 9.17 -11.82 -0.47
N ASN A 156 8.82 -10.87 0.42
CA ASN A 156 8.22 -9.60 0.03
C ASN A 156 9.23 -8.65 -0.66
N LEU A 157 10.49 -8.62 -0.20
CA LEU A 157 11.54 -7.86 -0.88
C LEU A 157 11.75 -8.38 -2.30
N SER A 158 11.87 -9.69 -2.45
CA SER A 158 12.09 -10.32 -3.75
C SER A 158 10.92 -10.10 -4.70
N GLU A 159 9.69 -10.21 -4.22
CA GLU A 159 8.50 -9.96 -5.01
C GLU A 159 8.40 -8.49 -5.43
N GLY A 160 8.58 -7.57 -4.48
CA GLY A 160 8.51 -6.12 -4.74
C GLY A 160 9.59 -5.67 -5.73
N LEU A 161 10.85 -6.12 -5.56
CA LEU A 161 11.93 -5.81 -6.49
C LEU A 161 11.63 -6.37 -7.88
N GLN A 162 11.21 -7.61 -7.98
CA GLN A 162 10.87 -8.23 -9.27
C GLN A 162 9.71 -7.52 -9.95
N ASN A 163 8.65 -7.18 -9.22
CA ASN A 163 7.52 -6.44 -9.78
C ASN A 163 7.99 -5.09 -10.35
N ALA A 164 8.81 -4.36 -9.59
CA ALA A 164 9.33 -3.06 -10.02
C ALA A 164 10.20 -3.18 -11.28
N LEU A 165 11.13 -4.14 -11.33
CA LEU A 165 11.99 -4.35 -12.51
C LEU A 165 11.20 -4.76 -13.76
N TRP A 166 10.18 -5.62 -13.60
CA TRP A 166 9.35 -6.08 -14.70
C TRP A 166 8.35 -5.00 -15.16
N GLU A 167 7.86 -4.16 -14.28
CA GLU A 167 7.06 -2.99 -14.64
C GLU A 167 7.91 -1.93 -15.37
N LEU A 168 9.14 -1.71 -14.88
CA LEU A 168 10.10 -0.81 -15.51
C LEU A 168 10.53 -1.30 -16.91
N GLY A 169 10.65 -2.61 -17.10
CA GLY A 169 11.13 -3.21 -18.35
C GLY A 169 12.67 -3.26 -18.47
N GLY A 170 13.40 -3.05 -17.39
CA GLY A 170 14.87 -3.02 -17.40
C GLY A 170 15.49 -3.19 -16.03
N VAL A 171 16.82 -3.36 -15.98
CA VAL A 171 17.58 -3.64 -14.76
C VAL A 171 18.69 -2.61 -14.58
N PRO A 172 18.70 -1.80 -13.51
CA PRO A 172 19.82 -0.91 -13.17
C PRO A 172 21.07 -1.69 -12.75
N THR A 173 22.16 -1.00 -12.48
CA THR A 173 23.43 -1.65 -12.08
C THR A 173 23.46 -1.99 -10.60
N LEU A 174 23.04 -1.06 -9.76
CA LEU A 174 23.13 -1.14 -8.30
C LEU A 174 21.74 -1.14 -7.68
N HIS A 175 21.57 -1.92 -6.61
CA HIS A 175 20.39 -1.88 -5.75
C HIS A 175 20.80 -1.56 -4.32
N ARG A 176 20.19 -0.53 -3.73
CA ARG A 176 20.37 -0.12 -2.34
C ARG A 176 19.10 -0.35 -1.55
N THR A 177 19.23 -0.96 -0.38
CA THR A 177 18.14 -1.11 0.60
C THR A 177 18.69 -1.05 2.01
N ASP A 178 17.94 -0.40 2.92
CA ASP A 178 18.37 -0.21 4.31
C ASP A 178 18.33 -1.52 5.13
N ARG A 179 17.59 -2.49 4.67
CA ARG A 179 17.21 -3.68 5.43
C ARG A 179 18.25 -4.79 5.53
N MET A 180 19.47 -4.60 5.08
CA MET A 180 20.49 -5.64 5.21
C MET A 180 20.94 -5.89 6.66
N THR A 181 20.54 -5.05 7.63
CA THR A 181 21.11 -5.08 8.99
C THR A 181 20.11 -5.07 10.15
N ALA A 182 18.86 -4.65 9.99
CA ALA A 182 18.06 -4.17 11.13
C ALA A 182 17.00 -5.12 11.71
N ALA A 183 16.52 -6.15 11.01
CA ALA A 183 15.26 -6.82 11.40
C ALA A 183 15.35 -8.30 11.78
N ILE A 184 16.54 -8.92 11.82
CA ILE A 184 16.64 -10.36 12.03
C ILE A 184 17.34 -10.63 13.36
N ASN A 185 16.54 -11.03 14.36
CA ASN A 185 17.02 -11.34 15.71
C ASN A 185 17.79 -12.69 15.81
N ASN A 186 17.90 -13.43 14.70
CA ASN A 186 18.54 -14.76 14.65
C ASN A 186 19.61 -14.77 13.57
N LEU A 187 20.85 -15.10 13.95
CA LEU A 187 22.01 -15.15 13.05
C LEU A 187 21.80 -16.09 11.85
N ASN A 188 21.11 -17.21 12.04
CA ASN A 188 20.82 -18.16 10.95
C ASN A 188 19.83 -17.59 9.93
N GLU A 189 18.78 -16.93 10.38
CA GLU A 189 17.80 -16.27 9.49
C GLU A 189 18.43 -15.10 8.74
N GLN A 190 19.34 -14.38 9.38
CA GLN A 190 20.11 -13.31 8.75
C GLN A 190 21.03 -13.83 7.64
N ALA A 191 21.73 -14.92 7.89
CA ALA A 191 22.58 -15.55 6.89
C ALA A 191 21.75 -16.10 5.72
N GLU A 192 20.61 -16.72 5.98
CA GLU A 192 19.67 -17.20 4.95
C GLU A 192 19.14 -16.03 4.10
N PHE A 193 18.71 -14.95 4.74
CA PHE A 193 18.26 -13.74 4.05
C PHE A 193 19.36 -13.19 3.12
N GLN A 194 20.58 -13.05 3.64
CA GLN A 194 21.71 -12.53 2.87
C GLN A 194 22.04 -13.42 1.67
N ASN A 195 22.06 -14.73 1.85
CA ASN A 195 22.34 -15.69 0.78
C ASN A 195 21.27 -15.64 -0.32
N ASN A 196 20.00 -15.59 0.06
CA ASN A 196 18.88 -15.50 -0.86
C ASN A 196 18.87 -14.16 -1.59
N TYR A 197 19.17 -13.07 -0.90
CA TYR A 197 19.30 -11.75 -1.51
C TYR A 197 20.45 -11.68 -2.53
N GLN A 198 21.61 -12.24 -2.19
CA GLN A 198 22.73 -12.35 -3.13
C GLN A 198 22.39 -13.23 -4.36
N ALA A 199 21.60 -14.27 -4.17
CA ALA A 199 21.13 -15.10 -5.27
C ALA A 199 20.14 -14.33 -6.20
N LEU A 200 19.24 -13.55 -5.61
CA LEU A 200 18.33 -12.65 -6.33
C LEU A 200 19.10 -11.61 -7.15
N LEU A 201 20.06 -10.94 -6.51
CA LEU A 201 20.89 -9.94 -7.19
C LEU A 201 21.67 -10.55 -8.36
N ARG A 202 22.30 -11.69 -8.17
CA ARG A 202 23.02 -12.40 -9.24
C ARG A 202 22.12 -12.79 -10.41
N HIS A 203 20.88 -13.19 -10.14
CA HIS A 203 19.91 -13.55 -11.17
C HIS A 203 19.59 -12.37 -12.11
N TYR A 204 19.49 -11.16 -11.55
CA TYR A 204 19.26 -9.92 -12.30
C TYR A 204 20.57 -9.22 -12.72
N GLY A 205 21.72 -9.73 -12.30
CA GLY A 205 23.00 -9.07 -12.51
C GLY A 205 23.14 -7.76 -11.72
N LEU A 206 22.35 -7.54 -10.69
CA LEU A 206 22.43 -6.39 -9.80
C LEU A 206 23.61 -6.52 -8.83
N GLU A 207 24.21 -5.40 -8.47
CA GLU A 207 25.17 -5.33 -7.37
C GLU A 207 24.49 -4.69 -6.14
N GLY A 208 24.67 -5.29 -4.96
CA GLY A 208 24.10 -4.76 -3.72
C GLY A 208 25.00 -3.68 -3.11
N ARG A 209 24.49 -2.48 -2.92
CA ARG A 209 25.18 -1.40 -2.21
C ARG A 209 24.68 -1.33 -0.78
N LYS A 210 25.60 -1.48 0.18
CA LYS A 210 25.27 -1.30 1.62
C LYS A 210 25.27 0.18 1.95
N ILE A 211 24.32 0.60 2.79
CA ILE A 211 24.37 1.92 3.43
C ILE A 211 25.48 1.89 4.45
N GLN A 212 26.35 2.89 4.42
CA GLN A 212 27.43 3.00 5.39
C GLN A 212 26.86 3.43 6.75
N THR A 213 27.15 2.66 7.79
CA THR A 213 26.71 2.97 9.16
C THR A 213 27.23 4.36 9.57
N GLY A 214 26.31 5.27 9.91
CA GLY A 214 26.64 6.63 10.33
C GLY A 214 26.54 7.70 9.22
N GLN A 215 26.18 7.34 8.00
CA GLN A 215 25.91 8.30 6.92
C GLN A 215 24.41 8.40 6.64
N ALA A 216 23.67 8.99 7.57
CA ALA A 216 22.21 9.21 7.45
C ALA A 216 21.83 10.03 6.19
N HIS A 217 22.75 10.80 5.64
CA HIS A 217 22.51 11.63 4.45
C HIS A 217 22.42 10.81 3.14
N GLU A 218 22.91 9.57 3.12
CA GLU A 218 22.74 8.70 1.93
C GLU A 218 21.28 8.25 1.75
N ASN A 219 20.47 8.27 2.81
CA ASN A 219 19.06 7.90 2.82
C ASN A 219 18.09 9.09 2.70
N GLY A 220 18.57 10.31 2.76
CA GLY A 220 17.72 11.50 2.79
C GLY A 220 16.76 11.62 1.59
N ASP A 221 17.17 11.10 0.44
CA ASP A 221 16.33 11.09 -0.77
C ASP A 221 15.17 10.07 -0.66
N VAL A 222 15.42 8.86 -0.16
CA VAL A 222 14.37 7.82 -0.01
C VAL A 222 13.39 8.20 1.10
N GLU A 223 13.87 8.66 2.25
CA GLU A 223 13.00 9.10 3.35
C GLU A 223 12.11 10.28 2.93
N GLN A 224 12.66 11.25 2.19
CA GLN A 224 11.89 12.37 1.67
C GLN A 224 10.86 11.91 0.64
N ARG A 225 11.17 10.88 -0.15
CA ARG A 225 10.23 10.30 -1.13
C ARG A 225 9.12 9.53 -0.45
N HIS A 226 9.43 8.72 0.56
CA HIS A 226 8.42 8.05 1.37
C HIS A 226 7.43 9.06 1.98
N TYR A 227 7.93 10.16 2.51
CA TYR A 227 7.09 11.24 3.03
C TYR A 227 6.20 11.86 1.94
N ARG A 228 6.77 12.16 0.77
CA ARG A 228 6.03 12.74 -0.37
C ARG A 228 4.99 11.78 -0.90
N PHE A 229 5.36 10.50 -1.04
CA PHE A 229 4.43 9.45 -1.46
C PHE A 229 3.27 9.30 -0.47
N LYS A 230 3.54 9.15 0.82
CA LYS A 230 2.50 9.05 1.85
C LYS A 230 1.56 10.25 1.83
N ARG A 231 2.10 11.44 1.69
CA ARG A 231 1.28 12.66 1.59
C ARG A 231 0.44 12.68 0.32
N ALA A 232 0.99 12.27 -0.81
CA ALA A 232 0.23 12.19 -2.07
C ALA A 232 -0.89 11.15 -1.97
N LEU A 233 -0.60 9.99 -1.38
CA LEU A 233 -1.58 8.94 -1.13
C LEU A 233 -2.71 9.43 -0.21
N GLU A 234 -2.39 10.08 0.90
CA GLU A 234 -3.38 10.66 1.81
C GLU A 234 -4.27 11.70 1.10
N GLN A 235 -3.68 12.62 0.33
CA GLN A 235 -4.44 13.61 -0.45
C GLN A 235 -5.34 12.96 -1.50
N SER A 236 -4.88 11.89 -2.15
CA SER A 236 -5.67 11.14 -3.13
C SER A 236 -6.84 10.41 -2.49
N LEU A 237 -6.66 9.86 -1.28
CA LEU A 237 -7.73 9.25 -0.48
C LEU A 237 -8.78 10.29 -0.04
N LEU A 238 -8.34 11.48 0.35
CA LEU A 238 -9.24 12.59 0.67
C LEU A 238 -10.06 13.03 -0.56
N LEU A 239 -9.44 13.12 -1.73
CA LEU A 239 -10.14 13.43 -2.98
C LEU A 239 -11.12 12.34 -3.40
N ARG A 240 -10.77 11.07 -3.18
CA ARG A 240 -11.68 9.94 -3.41
C ARG A 240 -12.89 9.97 -2.46
N GLY A 241 -12.77 10.61 -1.31
CA GLY A 241 -13.84 10.72 -0.32
C GLY A 241 -14.02 9.50 0.57
N GLY A 242 -13.07 8.55 0.55
CA GLY A 242 -13.13 7.35 1.40
C GLY A 242 -11.85 6.52 1.39
N ARG A 243 -11.70 5.70 2.42
CA ARG A 243 -10.54 4.80 2.62
C ARG A 243 -10.93 3.33 2.50
N ASP A 244 -12.20 3.04 2.21
CA ASP A 244 -12.70 1.69 1.97
C ASP A 244 -12.66 1.34 0.48
N PHE A 245 -12.18 0.16 0.16
CA PHE A 245 -12.16 -0.41 -1.19
C PHE A 245 -12.94 -1.72 -1.17
N SER A 246 -13.63 -2.01 -2.26
CA SER A 246 -14.44 -3.25 -2.33
C SER A 246 -13.56 -4.50 -2.34
N THR A 247 -12.41 -4.41 -3.03
CA THR A 247 -11.45 -5.51 -3.17
C THR A 247 -10.00 -5.01 -3.07
N LEU A 248 -9.07 -5.95 -2.89
CA LEU A 248 -7.63 -5.66 -2.90
C LEU A 248 -7.18 -5.16 -4.28
N GLU A 249 -7.74 -5.72 -5.34
CA GLU A 249 -7.45 -5.35 -6.72
C GLU A 249 -7.81 -3.88 -6.97
N GLU A 250 -8.98 -3.43 -6.51
CA GLU A 250 -9.38 -2.00 -6.60
C GLU A 250 -8.37 -1.09 -5.89
N TYR A 251 -7.89 -1.51 -4.72
CA TYR A 251 -6.87 -0.74 -4.00
C TYR A 251 -5.53 -0.72 -4.75
N GLN A 252 -5.12 -1.84 -5.33
CA GLN A 252 -3.89 -1.93 -6.13
C GLN A 252 -3.97 -1.08 -7.41
N GLU A 253 -5.12 -1.06 -8.09
CA GLU A 253 -5.37 -0.19 -9.24
C GLU A 253 -5.29 1.30 -8.85
N PHE A 254 -5.88 1.65 -7.70
CA PHE A 254 -5.78 3.01 -7.17
C PHE A 254 -4.33 3.43 -6.90
N LEU A 255 -3.52 2.55 -6.28
CA LEU A 255 -2.09 2.79 -6.09
C LEU A 255 -1.34 2.93 -7.41
N GLY A 256 -1.62 2.06 -8.39
CA GLY A 256 -1.06 2.13 -9.74
C GLY A 256 -1.36 3.45 -10.43
N GLY A 257 -2.60 3.94 -10.32
CA GLY A 257 -3.01 5.26 -10.82
C GLY A 257 -2.24 6.40 -10.17
N LEU A 258 -2.01 6.33 -8.85
CA LEU A 258 -1.22 7.31 -8.12
C LEU A 258 0.25 7.31 -8.59
N PHE A 259 0.88 6.14 -8.72
CA PHE A 259 2.25 6.04 -9.24
C PHE A 259 2.36 6.56 -10.68
N ALA A 260 1.40 6.24 -11.54
CA ALA A 260 1.34 6.78 -12.91
C ALA A 260 1.28 8.32 -12.93
N GLN A 261 0.49 8.91 -12.01
CA GLN A 261 0.41 10.37 -11.84
C GLN A 261 1.75 10.96 -11.36
N LEU A 262 2.38 10.34 -10.34
CA LEU A 262 3.66 10.79 -9.81
C LEU A 262 4.78 10.70 -10.85
N ASN A 263 4.74 9.67 -11.71
CA ASN A 263 5.70 9.45 -12.77
C ASN A 263 5.44 10.31 -14.03
N GLY A 264 4.28 10.95 -14.14
CA GLY A 264 3.88 11.72 -15.34
C GLY A 264 4.88 12.82 -15.74
N GLY A 265 5.50 13.49 -14.77
CA GLY A 265 6.50 14.53 -14.99
C GLY A 265 7.94 14.03 -15.18
N ARG A 266 8.17 12.72 -15.18
CA ARG A 266 9.52 12.09 -15.17
C ARG A 266 9.88 11.39 -16.49
N ARG A 267 9.01 11.46 -17.49
CA ARG A 267 9.08 10.69 -18.73
C ARG A 267 10.36 10.94 -19.52
N GLU A 268 10.83 12.18 -19.58
CA GLU A 268 12.04 12.54 -20.33
C GLU A 268 13.27 11.84 -19.74
N ARG A 269 13.54 12.02 -18.46
CA ARG A 269 14.65 11.36 -17.76
C ARG A 269 14.51 9.85 -17.72
N LEU A 270 13.29 9.33 -17.59
CA LEU A 270 13.06 7.89 -17.67
C LEU A 270 13.42 7.37 -19.06
N GLY A 271 13.09 8.11 -20.14
CA GLY A 271 13.48 7.76 -21.50
C GLY A 271 15.00 7.63 -21.67
N GLU A 272 15.76 8.61 -21.16
CA GLU A 272 17.23 8.56 -21.14
C GLU A 272 17.76 7.36 -20.33
N GLU A 273 17.12 7.07 -19.19
CA GLU A 273 17.51 5.97 -18.32
C GLU A 273 17.22 4.60 -18.95
N MET A 274 16.09 4.46 -19.67
CA MET A 274 15.73 3.24 -20.37
C MET A 274 16.73 2.84 -21.46
N GLU A 275 17.44 3.79 -22.07
CA GLU A 275 18.46 3.52 -23.07
C GLU A 275 19.70 2.81 -22.51
N VAL A 276 19.96 2.96 -21.21
CA VAL A 276 21.16 2.42 -20.54
C VAL A 276 20.85 1.27 -19.57
N LEU A 277 19.58 1.01 -19.29
CA LEU A 277 19.18 -0.14 -18.47
C LEU A 277 19.51 -1.46 -19.18
N ARG A 278 19.91 -2.45 -18.39
CA ARG A 278 20.16 -3.80 -18.89
C ARG A 278 18.84 -4.54 -19.14
N PRO A 279 18.81 -5.51 -20.07
CA PRO A 279 17.61 -6.30 -20.33
C PRO A 279 17.24 -7.16 -19.11
N LEU A 280 15.95 -7.44 -18.99
CA LEU A 280 15.44 -8.41 -18.02
C LEU A 280 15.89 -9.83 -18.40
N PRO A 281 16.06 -10.74 -17.41
CA PRO A 281 16.24 -12.15 -17.67
C PRO A 281 14.95 -12.77 -18.24
N ASP A 282 15.07 -13.94 -18.91
CA ASP A 282 13.94 -14.64 -19.54
C ASP A 282 12.82 -15.04 -18.55
N ARG A 283 13.16 -15.18 -17.27
CA ARG A 283 12.21 -15.59 -16.21
C ARG A 283 12.49 -14.88 -14.90
N ARG A 284 11.46 -14.79 -14.07
CA ARG A 284 11.59 -14.30 -12.71
C ARG A 284 12.40 -15.27 -11.84
N PHE A 285 13.06 -14.72 -10.83
CA PHE A 285 13.75 -15.51 -9.81
C PHE A 285 12.72 -16.27 -8.95
N ASP A 286 12.97 -17.56 -8.72
CA ASP A 286 12.17 -18.37 -7.79
C ASP A 286 12.56 -18.05 -6.34
N SER A 287 11.77 -17.21 -5.69
CA SER A 287 11.97 -16.75 -4.31
C SER A 287 11.33 -17.67 -3.27
N ALA A 288 10.79 -18.81 -3.67
CA ALA A 288 10.06 -19.71 -2.79
C ALA A 288 10.94 -20.25 -1.67
N LYS A 289 10.49 -20.08 -0.43
CA LYS A 289 11.01 -20.86 0.69
C LYS A 289 10.42 -22.26 0.64
N ARG A 290 11.27 -23.29 0.58
CA ARG A 290 10.86 -24.68 0.42
C ARG A 290 10.90 -25.41 1.75
N LEU A 291 9.77 -26.01 2.13
CA LEU A 291 9.63 -26.82 3.33
C LEU A 291 9.07 -28.20 2.99
N ARG A 292 9.65 -29.25 3.57
CA ARG A 292 9.09 -30.59 3.51
C ARG A 292 8.18 -30.80 4.71
N VAL A 293 6.91 -31.05 4.49
CA VAL A 293 5.91 -31.19 5.54
C VAL A 293 5.08 -32.46 5.33
N LYS A 294 4.75 -33.15 6.42
CA LYS A 294 3.92 -34.35 6.38
C LYS A 294 2.45 -33.98 6.47
N VAL A 295 1.65 -34.56 5.60
CA VAL A 295 0.18 -34.42 5.66
C VAL A 295 -0.37 -35.29 6.78
N ASN A 296 -1.11 -34.70 7.71
CA ASN A 296 -1.68 -35.40 8.84
C ASN A 296 -2.97 -36.16 8.46
N SER A 297 -3.51 -36.97 9.41
CA SER A 297 -4.75 -37.74 9.21
C SER A 297 -6.01 -36.87 9.01
N GLY A 298 -5.97 -35.60 9.33
CA GLY A 298 -7.04 -34.61 9.07
C GLY A 298 -6.92 -33.93 7.71
N SER A 299 -6.03 -34.41 6.82
CA SER A 299 -5.74 -33.81 5.51
C SER A 299 -5.22 -32.36 5.60
N LEU A 300 -4.41 -32.09 6.62
CA LEU A 300 -3.81 -30.78 6.87
C LEU A 300 -2.29 -30.84 6.84
N ILE A 301 -1.67 -29.78 6.35
CA ILE A 301 -0.25 -29.48 6.49
C ILE A 301 -0.09 -28.27 7.39
N ALA A 302 0.97 -28.28 8.22
CA ALA A 302 1.35 -27.14 9.05
C ALA A 302 2.51 -26.39 8.39
N VAL A 303 2.30 -25.13 8.02
CA VAL A 303 3.28 -24.27 7.37
C VAL A 303 3.33 -22.93 8.11
N GLU A 304 4.51 -22.53 8.60
CA GLU A 304 4.74 -21.27 9.31
C GLU A 304 3.69 -20.94 10.39
N ARG A 305 3.38 -21.96 11.22
CA ARG A 305 2.41 -21.88 12.34
C ARG A 305 0.94 -21.71 11.91
N ASN A 306 0.62 -21.91 10.63
CA ASN A 306 -0.73 -21.95 10.10
C ASN A 306 -1.01 -23.33 9.48
N ASN A 307 -2.27 -23.69 9.35
CA ASN A 307 -2.70 -24.99 8.84
C ASN A 307 -3.51 -24.82 7.56
N TYR A 308 -3.19 -25.65 6.57
CA TYR A 308 -3.85 -25.64 5.24
C TYR A 308 -4.34 -27.03 4.92
N SER A 309 -5.56 -27.14 4.45
CA SER A 309 -6.05 -28.41 3.94
C SER A 309 -5.47 -28.69 2.55
N VAL A 310 -5.24 -29.95 2.30
CA VAL A 310 -4.82 -30.50 1.00
C VAL A 310 -5.68 -31.69 0.67
N HIS A 311 -5.68 -32.15 -0.58
CA HIS A 311 -6.51 -33.27 -0.97
C HIS A 311 -6.23 -34.53 -0.13
N SER A 312 -7.28 -35.22 0.31
CA SER A 312 -7.21 -36.36 1.24
C SER A 312 -6.35 -37.54 0.76
N ARG A 313 -6.12 -37.67 -0.55
CA ARG A 313 -5.19 -38.68 -1.12
C ARG A 313 -3.75 -38.49 -0.71
N LEU A 314 -3.36 -37.31 -0.23
CA LEU A 314 -2.01 -37.00 0.24
C LEU A 314 -1.79 -37.34 1.72
N ILE A 315 -2.79 -37.84 2.44
CA ILE A 315 -2.68 -38.20 3.85
C ILE A 315 -1.54 -39.20 4.06
N GLY A 316 -0.63 -38.89 4.99
CA GLY A 316 0.54 -39.70 5.31
C GLY A 316 1.78 -39.40 4.47
N GLU A 317 1.62 -38.74 3.32
CA GLU A 317 2.71 -38.36 2.43
C GLU A 317 3.49 -37.13 2.95
N VAL A 318 4.73 -37.00 2.48
CA VAL A 318 5.57 -35.83 2.69
C VAL A 318 5.52 -34.99 1.41
N VAL A 319 4.94 -33.80 1.50
CA VAL A 319 4.82 -32.85 0.40
C VAL A 319 5.84 -31.73 0.53
N GLU A 320 6.21 -31.10 -0.59
CA GLU A 320 7.01 -29.88 -0.61
C GLU A 320 6.07 -28.67 -0.64
N ALA A 321 6.10 -27.85 0.41
CA ALA A 321 5.44 -26.57 0.45
C ALA A 321 6.40 -25.47 -0.03
N ARG A 322 6.06 -24.77 -1.11
CA ARG A 322 6.76 -23.59 -1.63
C ARG A 322 6.02 -22.35 -1.20
N ILE A 323 6.68 -21.54 -0.38
CA ILE A 323 6.07 -20.39 0.28
C ILE A 323 6.56 -19.13 -0.41
N TYR A 324 5.61 -18.40 -0.99
CA TYR A 324 5.81 -17.09 -1.60
C TYR A 324 5.24 -15.98 -0.70
N ALA A 325 5.31 -14.73 -1.11
CA ALA A 325 4.82 -13.62 -0.30
C ALA A 325 3.31 -13.66 -0.06
N HIS A 326 2.51 -13.99 -1.09
CA HIS A 326 1.03 -13.96 -1.04
C HIS A 326 0.36 -15.33 -1.15
N HIS A 327 1.08 -16.36 -1.60
CA HIS A 327 0.52 -17.69 -1.79
C HIS A 327 1.51 -18.76 -1.35
N LEU A 328 1.00 -19.96 -1.33
CA LEU A 328 1.76 -21.15 -1.07
C LEU A 328 1.37 -22.22 -2.11
N GLU A 329 2.35 -22.91 -2.64
CA GLU A 329 2.13 -24.06 -3.52
C GLU A 329 2.49 -25.35 -2.78
N VAL A 330 1.68 -26.38 -3.00
CA VAL A 330 1.96 -27.72 -2.48
C VAL A 330 2.34 -28.63 -3.65
N TRP A 331 3.50 -29.25 -3.56
CA TRP A 331 4.08 -30.09 -4.59
C TRP A 331 4.28 -31.51 -4.09
N TYR A 332 3.96 -32.49 -4.92
CA TYR A 332 4.21 -33.91 -4.65
C TYR A 332 4.64 -34.63 -5.94
N GLY A 333 5.70 -35.42 -5.89
CA GLY A 333 6.22 -36.14 -7.05
C GLY A 333 6.56 -35.24 -8.27
N GLY A 334 6.98 -34.01 -8.03
CA GLY A 334 7.31 -33.04 -9.08
C GLY A 334 6.09 -32.35 -9.72
N GLN A 335 4.88 -32.61 -9.23
CA GLN A 335 3.63 -31.98 -9.71
C GLN A 335 3.09 -31.01 -8.68
N LYS A 336 2.57 -29.87 -9.17
CA LYS A 336 1.86 -28.92 -8.34
C LYS A 336 0.45 -29.45 -8.05
N MET A 337 0.19 -29.71 -6.77
CA MET A 337 -1.07 -30.28 -6.30
C MET A 337 -2.05 -29.19 -5.89
N GLU A 338 -1.58 -28.13 -5.22
CA GLU A 338 -2.43 -27.05 -4.71
C GLU A 338 -1.76 -25.69 -4.88
N HIS A 339 -2.59 -24.65 -5.06
CA HIS A 339 -2.20 -23.24 -5.00
C HIS A 339 -3.13 -22.54 -4.02
N LEU A 340 -2.59 -22.11 -2.89
CA LEU A 340 -3.37 -21.64 -1.75
C LEU A 340 -2.94 -20.22 -1.37
N PRO A 341 -3.87 -19.30 -1.11
CA PRO A 341 -3.55 -18.01 -0.52
C PRO A 341 -2.87 -18.19 0.84
N ARG A 342 -1.80 -17.43 1.06
CA ARG A 342 -1.05 -17.49 2.33
C ARG A 342 -1.85 -16.86 3.46
N LEU A 343 -2.01 -17.60 4.56
CA LEU A 343 -2.61 -17.09 5.79
C LEU A 343 -1.63 -16.18 6.52
N ARG A 344 -2.17 -15.11 7.09
CA ARG A 344 -1.42 -14.13 7.87
C ARG A 344 -1.64 -14.38 9.36
N GLY A 345 -0.64 -14.04 10.18
CA GLY A 345 -0.69 -14.28 11.62
C GLY A 345 -0.31 -15.72 11.97
N ARG A 346 -0.85 -16.21 13.08
CA ARG A 346 -0.49 -17.52 13.66
C ARG A 346 -1.75 -18.29 14.04
N SER A 347 -1.64 -19.62 14.04
CA SER A 347 -2.72 -20.53 14.47
C SER A 347 -4.01 -20.41 13.64
N GLN A 348 -3.88 -19.92 12.41
CA GLN A 348 -4.99 -19.83 11.47
C GLN A 348 -5.17 -21.15 10.73
N TYR A 349 -6.39 -21.38 10.24
CA TYR A 349 -6.75 -22.54 9.45
C TYR A 349 -7.40 -22.10 8.15
N ARG A 350 -6.96 -22.70 7.04
CA ARG A 350 -7.61 -22.60 5.75
C ARG A 350 -8.03 -24.01 5.34
N VAL A 351 -9.32 -24.27 5.37
CA VAL A 351 -9.88 -25.57 5.04
C VAL A 351 -10.78 -25.40 3.82
N ASP A 352 -10.39 -26.00 2.71
CA ASP A 352 -11.25 -26.16 1.53
C ASP A 352 -12.00 -27.50 1.65
N TYR A 353 -13.32 -27.43 1.61
CA TYR A 353 -14.17 -28.61 1.73
C TYR A 353 -13.98 -29.61 0.58
N ARG A 354 -13.55 -29.15 -0.60
CA ARG A 354 -13.27 -29.97 -1.77
C ARG A 354 -12.22 -31.05 -1.51
N HIS A 355 -11.33 -30.80 -0.57
CA HIS A 355 -10.25 -31.74 -0.22
C HIS A 355 -10.75 -33.00 0.50
N ASN A 356 -11.91 -32.96 1.15
CA ASN A 356 -12.38 -34.04 2.01
C ASN A 356 -13.91 -34.27 1.97
N ILE A 357 -14.62 -33.60 1.05
CA ILE A 357 -16.08 -33.69 0.95
C ILE A 357 -16.57 -35.13 0.75
N ASP A 358 -15.88 -35.90 -0.06
CA ASP A 358 -16.26 -37.33 -0.33
C ASP A 358 -16.29 -38.16 0.96
N TRP A 359 -15.43 -37.85 1.92
CA TRP A 359 -15.40 -38.53 3.22
C TRP A 359 -16.45 -38.00 4.18
N LEU A 360 -16.77 -36.71 4.12
CA LEU A 360 -17.85 -36.14 4.94
C LEU A 360 -19.23 -36.68 4.50
N VAL A 361 -19.45 -36.79 3.19
CA VAL A 361 -20.70 -37.40 2.66
C VAL A 361 -20.86 -38.85 3.10
N ARG A 362 -19.78 -39.64 3.14
CA ARG A 362 -19.78 -41.02 3.63
C ARG A 362 -19.96 -41.12 5.15
N LYS A 363 -19.57 -40.07 5.90
CA LYS A 363 -19.61 -40.03 7.36
C LYS A 363 -20.32 -38.78 7.85
N PRO A 364 -21.60 -38.55 7.51
CA PRO A 364 -22.28 -37.27 7.78
C PRO A 364 -22.38 -36.94 9.28
N GLY A 365 -22.39 -37.96 10.16
CA GLY A 365 -22.36 -37.75 11.60
C GLY A 365 -21.08 -37.07 12.14
N ALA A 366 -20.01 -37.07 11.35
CA ALA A 366 -18.79 -36.32 11.74
C ALA A 366 -18.92 -34.80 11.59
N PHE A 367 -19.85 -34.32 10.73
CA PHE A 367 -19.99 -32.91 10.42
C PHE A 367 -20.43 -32.08 11.63
N ALA A 368 -21.34 -32.52 12.43
CA ALA A 368 -21.91 -31.79 13.58
C ALA A 368 -20.81 -31.30 14.55
N ASN A 369 -19.83 -32.16 14.83
CA ASN A 369 -18.74 -31.91 15.77
C ASN A 369 -17.39 -31.66 15.10
N TYR A 370 -17.36 -31.43 13.77
CA TYR A 370 -16.14 -31.14 13.06
C TYR A 370 -15.53 -29.80 13.51
N ARG A 371 -14.31 -29.83 13.99
CA ARG A 371 -13.62 -28.65 14.54
C ARG A 371 -13.61 -27.47 13.58
N HIS A 372 -13.49 -27.75 12.27
CA HIS A 372 -13.38 -26.76 11.21
C HIS A 372 -14.68 -26.57 10.43
N ARG A 373 -15.82 -26.94 11.01
CA ARG A 373 -17.15 -26.87 10.36
C ARG A 373 -17.46 -25.47 9.80
N GLN A 374 -17.01 -24.40 10.47
CA GLN A 374 -17.29 -23.04 10.01
C GLN A 374 -16.64 -22.72 8.66
N HIS A 375 -15.52 -23.36 8.35
CA HIS A 375 -14.88 -23.23 7.03
C HIS A 375 -15.58 -24.02 5.92
N LEU A 376 -16.58 -24.83 6.26
CA LEU A 376 -17.37 -25.61 5.30
C LEU A 376 -18.64 -24.88 4.84
N PHE A 377 -18.76 -23.60 5.13
CA PHE A 377 -19.82 -22.72 4.62
C PHE A 377 -19.18 -21.71 3.67
N PRO A 378 -19.19 -21.98 2.34
CA PRO A 378 -18.54 -21.09 1.37
C PRO A 378 -19.11 -19.67 1.38
N SER A 379 -20.43 -19.55 1.56
CA SER A 379 -21.11 -18.26 1.62
C SER A 379 -22.28 -18.25 2.63
N SER A 380 -22.88 -17.08 2.80
CA SER A 380 -24.07 -16.90 3.62
C SER A 380 -25.28 -17.72 3.13
N GLN A 381 -25.39 -17.97 1.82
CA GLN A 381 -26.46 -18.76 1.22
C GLN A 381 -26.36 -20.23 1.65
N PHE A 382 -25.16 -20.79 1.65
CA PHE A 382 -24.92 -22.14 2.16
C PHE A 382 -25.24 -22.25 3.65
N ARG A 383 -24.92 -21.22 4.43
CA ARG A 383 -25.26 -21.20 5.85
C ARG A 383 -26.77 -21.15 6.09
N GLN A 384 -27.49 -20.29 5.36
CA GLN A 384 -28.95 -20.19 5.45
C GLN A 384 -29.64 -21.50 5.03
N ALA A 385 -29.13 -22.17 4.00
CA ALA A 385 -29.65 -23.50 3.60
C ALA A 385 -29.46 -24.52 4.73
N TYR A 386 -28.31 -24.56 5.36
CA TYR A 386 -28.08 -25.43 6.51
C TYR A 386 -29.01 -25.13 7.69
N ASP A 387 -29.18 -23.85 8.02
CA ASP A 387 -30.05 -23.43 9.12
C ASP A 387 -31.50 -23.80 8.85
N LEU A 388 -31.98 -23.67 7.58
CA LEU A 388 -33.29 -24.19 7.14
C LEU A 388 -33.41 -25.69 7.35
N PHE A 389 -32.39 -26.49 6.97
CA PHE A 389 -32.43 -27.94 7.19
C PHE A 389 -32.46 -28.31 8.67
N ARG A 390 -31.75 -27.56 9.50
CA ARG A 390 -31.77 -27.75 10.96
C ARG A 390 -33.15 -27.50 11.55
N GLU A 391 -33.91 -26.57 11.00
CA GLU A 391 -35.27 -26.25 11.40
C GLU A 391 -36.28 -27.30 10.93
N VAL A 392 -36.25 -27.67 9.63
CA VAL A 392 -37.28 -28.44 8.98
C VAL A 392 -37.01 -29.95 9.04
N ILE A 393 -35.76 -30.38 8.89
CA ILE A 393 -35.37 -31.80 8.84
C ILE A 393 -34.18 -32.10 9.78
N PRO A 394 -34.25 -31.79 11.07
CA PRO A 394 -33.09 -31.79 11.98
C PRO A 394 -32.30 -33.10 11.99
N ARG A 395 -32.96 -34.25 11.85
CA ARG A 395 -32.28 -35.56 11.82
C ARG A 395 -31.48 -35.83 10.53
N ARG A 396 -31.78 -35.12 9.46
CA ARG A 396 -31.13 -35.29 8.13
C ARG A 396 -30.38 -34.05 7.66
N ALA A 397 -30.37 -32.99 8.49
CA ALA A 397 -29.81 -31.68 8.12
C ALA A 397 -28.34 -31.77 7.67
N ASP A 398 -27.50 -32.44 8.46
CA ASP A 398 -26.09 -32.59 8.14
C ASP A 398 -25.86 -33.32 6.82
N ARG A 399 -26.58 -34.44 6.64
CA ARG A 399 -26.47 -35.24 5.40
C ARG A 399 -26.94 -34.44 4.19
N ARG A 400 -28.07 -33.76 4.29
CA ARG A 400 -28.63 -32.96 3.20
C ARG A 400 -27.73 -31.81 2.83
N TYR A 401 -27.17 -31.14 3.82
CA TYR A 401 -26.20 -30.07 3.60
C TYR A 401 -24.93 -30.56 2.88
N LEU A 402 -24.35 -31.67 3.33
CA LEU A 402 -23.17 -32.26 2.70
C LEU A 402 -23.42 -32.70 1.25
N GLU A 403 -24.63 -33.19 0.91
CA GLU A 403 -25.04 -33.50 -0.47
C GLU A 403 -25.03 -32.23 -1.35
N ILE A 404 -25.48 -31.07 -0.82
CA ILE A 404 -25.42 -29.79 -1.54
C ILE A 404 -23.97 -29.33 -1.70
N LEU A 405 -23.18 -29.47 -0.67
CA LEU A 405 -21.76 -29.07 -0.69
C LEU A 405 -20.98 -29.97 -1.68
N GLU A 406 -21.32 -31.24 -1.79
CA GLU A 406 -20.76 -32.17 -2.80
C GLU A 406 -21.12 -31.72 -4.21
N LEU A 407 -22.39 -31.31 -4.44
CA LEU A 407 -22.80 -30.75 -5.72
C LEU A 407 -22.03 -29.46 -6.05
N ALA A 408 -21.83 -28.59 -5.08
CA ALA A 408 -21.03 -27.39 -5.27
C ALA A 408 -19.59 -27.71 -5.65
N ALA A 409 -19.01 -28.77 -5.12
CA ALA A 409 -17.69 -29.25 -5.50
C ALA A 409 -17.60 -29.76 -6.94
N LYS A 410 -18.70 -30.39 -7.45
CA LYS A 410 -18.77 -31.00 -8.76
C LYS A 410 -19.24 -30.06 -9.86
N GLU A 411 -20.29 -29.29 -9.58
CA GLU A 411 -20.99 -28.43 -10.53
C GLU A 411 -20.53 -26.96 -10.54
N GLY A 412 -19.73 -26.60 -9.57
CA GLY A 412 -19.28 -25.23 -9.36
C GLY A 412 -20.05 -24.52 -8.23
N GLU A 413 -19.28 -23.83 -7.38
CA GLU A 413 -19.78 -23.19 -6.17
C GLU A 413 -20.74 -22.03 -6.48
N ALA A 414 -20.37 -21.16 -7.42
CA ALA A 414 -21.17 -20.00 -7.81
C ALA A 414 -22.56 -20.42 -8.33
N ARG A 415 -22.62 -21.47 -9.16
CA ARG A 415 -23.85 -22.00 -9.71
C ARG A 415 -24.79 -22.51 -8.61
N VAL A 416 -24.25 -23.28 -7.67
CA VAL A 416 -25.05 -23.80 -6.54
C VAL A 416 -25.46 -22.64 -5.62
N GLU A 417 -24.64 -21.66 -5.39
CA GLU A 417 -24.97 -20.47 -4.60
C GLU A 417 -26.12 -19.68 -5.21
N ASP A 418 -26.12 -19.45 -6.52
CA ASP A 418 -27.23 -18.76 -7.22
C ASP A 418 -28.54 -19.55 -7.11
N ALA A 419 -28.47 -20.87 -7.26
CA ALA A 419 -29.63 -21.73 -7.04
C ALA A 419 -30.17 -21.67 -5.60
N LEU A 420 -29.27 -21.67 -4.61
CA LEU A 420 -29.61 -21.49 -3.19
C LEU A 420 -30.29 -20.15 -2.95
N ARG A 421 -29.76 -19.07 -3.53
CA ARG A 421 -30.32 -17.72 -3.41
C ARG A 421 -31.74 -17.64 -3.92
N LEU A 422 -31.99 -18.22 -5.10
CA LEU A 422 -33.34 -18.25 -5.70
C LEU A 422 -34.33 -19.11 -4.89
N LEU A 423 -33.92 -20.30 -4.45
CA LEU A 423 -34.81 -21.24 -3.74
C LEU A 423 -35.10 -20.77 -2.29
N LEU A 424 -34.15 -20.15 -1.61
CA LEU A 424 -34.36 -19.63 -0.25
C LEU A 424 -35.35 -18.45 -0.21
N ALA A 425 -35.53 -17.74 -1.32
CA ALA A 425 -36.42 -16.58 -1.41
C ALA A 425 -37.91 -16.89 -1.33
N SER A 426 -38.34 -18.18 -1.60
CA SER A 426 -39.76 -18.56 -1.62
C SER A 426 -40.07 -19.83 -0.83
N ALA A 427 -41.31 -19.96 -0.33
CA ALA A 427 -41.74 -21.14 0.40
C ALA A 427 -41.71 -22.42 -0.50
N ALA A 428 -42.13 -22.31 -1.77
CA ALA A 428 -42.07 -23.40 -2.73
C ALA A 428 -40.62 -23.81 -3.03
N GLY A 429 -39.70 -22.82 -3.17
CA GLY A 429 -38.28 -23.07 -3.37
C GLY A 429 -37.63 -23.78 -2.19
N ARG A 430 -37.98 -23.43 -0.95
CA ARG A 430 -37.51 -24.12 0.26
C ARG A 430 -37.91 -25.60 0.28
N THR A 431 -39.10 -25.92 -0.19
CA THR A 431 -39.55 -27.32 -0.34
C THR A 431 -38.70 -28.05 -1.39
N THR A 432 -38.43 -27.44 -2.52
CA THR A 432 -37.52 -27.95 -3.55
C THR A 432 -36.11 -28.21 -3.00
N LEU A 433 -35.61 -27.28 -2.20
CA LEU A 433 -34.27 -27.37 -1.59
C LEU A 433 -34.13 -28.55 -0.61
N ILE A 434 -35.20 -28.91 0.10
CA ILE A 434 -35.22 -30.05 1.01
C ILE A 434 -35.14 -31.40 0.25
N ASN A 435 -35.75 -31.50 -0.93
CA ASN A 435 -35.74 -32.71 -1.77
C ASN A 435 -34.49 -32.71 -2.66
N GLN A 436 -33.70 -33.79 -2.56
CA GLN A 436 -32.45 -33.95 -3.32
C GLN A 436 -32.66 -34.01 -4.83
N GLU A 437 -33.65 -34.80 -5.28
CA GLU A 437 -33.93 -34.97 -6.71
C GLU A 437 -34.47 -33.68 -7.31
N ALA A 438 -35.43 -33.04 -6.63
CA ALA A 438 -35.97 -31.76 -7.06
C ALA A 438 -34.91 -30.64 -7.15
N PHE A 439 -33.95 -30.66 -6.24
CA PHE A 439 -32.84 -29.69 -6.30
C PHE A 439 -31.87 -29.93 -7.47
N ARG A 440 -31.57 -31.21 -7.77
CA ARG A 440 -30.76 -31.57 -8.95
C ARG A 440 -31.46 -31.20 -10.26
N GLU A 441 -32.74 -31.55 -10.38
CA GLU A 441 -33.54 -31.16 -11.55
C GLU A 441 -33.62 -29.64 -11.72
N PHE A 442 -33.69 -28.90 -10.61
CA PHE A 442 -33.67 -27.45 -10.64
C PHE A 442 -32.33 -26.92 -11.17
N LEU A 443 -31.19 -27.47 -10.70
CA LEU A 443 -29.85 -27.10 -11.18
C LEU A 443 -29.69 -27.43 -12.68
N GLU A 444 -30.17 -28.58 -13.15
CA GLU A 444 -30.12 -28.98 -14.57
C GLU A 444 -30.94 -28.02 -15.45
N ARG A 445 -32.09 -27.53 -14.95
CA ARG A 445 -32.92 -26.56 -15.67
C ARG A 445 -32.26 -25.17 -15.74
N CYS A 446 -31.53 -24.79 -14.71
CA CYS A 446 -30.78 -23.53 -14.69
C CYS A 446 -29.58 -23.52 -15.68
N GLU A 447 -29.17 -24.69 -16.20
CA GLU A 447 -28.15 -24.78 -17.26
C GLU A 447 -28.65 -24.37 -18.64
N ARG A 448 -29.92 -24.40 -18.89
CA ARG A 448 -30.52 -23.90 -20.14
C ARG A 448 -30.59 -22.35 -20.06
N VAL A 449 -29.47 -21.71 -20.12
CA VAL A 449 -29.39 -20.32 -20.63
C VAL A 449 -29.96 -20.40 -22.04
N PRO A 450 -31.02 -19.66 -22.42
CA PRO A 450 -31.47 -19.64 -23.79
C PRO A 450 -30.26 -19.27 -24.65
N ASP A 451 -30.06 -20.01 -25.72
CA ASP A 451 -29.00 -19.78 -26.69
C ASP A 451 -29.06 -18.29 -27.08
N ILE A 452 -27.96 -17.54 -26.84
CA ILE A 452 -27.88 -16.10 -27.11
C ILE A 452 -28.16 -15.78 -28.60
N THR A 453 -28.18 -16.83 -29.45
CA THR A 453 -28.55 -16.77 -30.86
C THR A 453 -30.02 -16.39 -31.14
N ASP A 454 -30.93 -16.44 -30.16
CA ASP A 454 -32.33 -16.05 -30.35
C ASP A 454 -32.73 -14.65 -29.88
N VAL A 455 -31.77 -13.85 -29.42
CA VAL A 455 -31.98 -12.42 -29.18
C VAL A 455 -31.90 -11.69 -30.52
N GLN A 456 -33.05 -11.61 -31.23
CA GLN A 456 -33.20 -10.66 -32.33
C GLN A 456 -33.15 -9.23 -31.73
N ILE A 457 -31.97 -8.64 -31.77
CA ILE A 457 -31.84 -7.21 -31.56
C ILE A 457 -32.50 -6.56 -32.77
N ALA A 458 -33.69 -5.98 -32.58
CA ALA A 458 -34.31 -5.16 -33.61
C ALA A 458 -33.30 -4.08 -34.01
N GLU A 459 -32.81 -4.15 -35.26
CA GLU A 459 -31.98 -3.07 -35.82
C GLU A 459 -32.78 -1.80 -35.74
N PHE A 460 -32.42 -0.86 -34.89
CA PHE A 460 -32.95 0.48 -34.89
C PHE A 460 -32.37 1.17 -36.14
N PRO A 461 -33.19 1.52 -37.14
CA PRO A 461 -32.71 2.20 -38.33
C PRO A 461 -32.11 3.54 -37.89
N LEU A 462 -30.87 3.79 -38.30
CA LEU A 462 -30.12 5.03 -37.99
C LEU A 462 -30.92 6.30 -38.43
N ALA A 463 -31.78 6.17 -39.40
CA ALA A 463 -32.73 7.22 -39.83
C ALA A 463 -33.63 7.77 -38.69
N ASN A 464 -33.87 6.99 -37.64
CA ASN A 464 -34.64 7.50 -36.47
C ASN A 464 -33.85 8.52 -35.65
N PHE A 465 -32.51 8.55 -35.80
CA PHE A 465 -31.66 9.53 -35.12
C PHE A 465 -31.52 10.83 -35.94
N ASP A 466 -31.84 10.82 -37.25
CA ASP A 466 -31.86 12.04 -38.07
C ASP A 466 -32.89 13.04 -37.59
N GLN A 467 -33.96 12.60 -36.92
CA GLN A 467 -34.96 13.44 -36.29
C GLN A 467 -34.40 14.26 -35.10
N LEU A 468 -33.36 13.80 -34.42
CA LEU A 468 -32.71 14.52 -33.34
C LEU A 468 -32.00 15.80 -33.85
N PHE A 469 -31.46 15.77 -35.08
CA PHE A 469 -30.80 16.92 -35.66
C PHE A 469 -31.81 17.99 -36.10
N SER A 470 -33.01 17.59 -36.49
CA SER A 470 -34.07 18.58 -36.84
C SER A 470 -34.65 19.29 -35.63
N VAL A 471 -34.65 18.66 -34.44
CA VAL A 471 -35.11 19.27 -33.18
C VAL A 471 -34.05 20.23 -32.59
N LEU A 472 -32.75 20.01 -32.89
CA LEU A 472 -31.65 20.83 -32.40
C LEU A 472 -31.26 22.00 -33.29
N GLY A 473 -31.98 22.21 -34.44
CA GLY A 473 -31.80 23.40 -35.30
C GLY A 473 -30.42 23.48 -35.99
N VAL A 474 -29.69 22.37 -36.08
CA VAL A 474 -28.43 22.33 -36.82
C VAL A 474 -28.74 21.97 -38.27
N GLN A 475 -28.84 22.99 -39.13
CA GLN A 475 -28.79 22.83 -40.58
C GLN A 475 -27.35 22.54 -40.97
N GLY A 476 -27.15 21.41 -41.67
CA GLY A 476 -25.87 20.96 -42.20
C GLY A 476 -25.29 21.88 -43.28
#